data_68f4aed4b7ae0bfd981a6e28b90c0de5
#
_entry.id   68f4aed4b7ae0bfd981a6e28b90c0de5
#
_cell.length_a   1.000
_cell.length_b   1.000
_cell.length_c   1.000
_cell.angle_alpha   90.00
_cell.angle_beta   90.00
_cell.angle_gamma   90.00
#
_symmetry.space_group_name_H-M   'P 1'
#
loop_
_entity.id
_entity.type
_entity.pdbx_description
1 polymer ?
#
loop_
_entity_poly.entity_id
_entity_poly.type
_entity_poly.pdbx_seq_one_letter_code
_entity_poly.pdbx_strand_id
1 'polypeptide(L)'
;VGSEMCIRDSTLMLKEENIIDDEIADNILGALDQLKEDGYNELVFDPSVEDIHMAIENYVTDKIGPTAGFMHTAKSRNDQVATDVRLVLRDKITETQIGILEFMEGLVEKAGEHLETVFIGYTHLQHAQPITIAHHLMAHVQALKRDYERLEDTYKRVNLNPLGSAAMTTTSFPINRQLTTDLLGFDAYLENSMDGVSSRDFISETVFDLSALCTTLSKICEELILWSTYEFGIIEMADEYSSTSSIMPQKKNPDVAELARAKSTIVNGELVTILTILKAIPYTYNRDLQEITPHLWNAVKVTQDTLSIVTKMLLSVKFKEDRCLELAGTNFATATDLADIMVREKQIPFRTAHKIVGRIVNEATASGLKEADITSEYIDDIASELGFEKLGLEDDLVQKALNPLENVKMRTVPGGPSPAMVEIARDNIKEFLNEEFEKKGI
;
A
#
# COMPACT_ATOMS: atom_id res chain seq x y z
N VAL A 1 -7.25 25.39 3.88
CA VAL A 1 -5.82 25.41 4.28
C VAL A 1 -4.96 25.72 3.05
N GLY A 2 -4.91 24.90 1.98
CA GLY A 2 -4.06 25.15 0.81
C GLY A 2 -4.32 26.47 0.11
N SER A 3 -5.58 26.82 -0.13
CA SER A 3 -5.99 28.06 -0.79
C SER A 3 -5.58 29.32 -0.03
N GLU A 4 -5.72 29.30 1.29
CA GLU A 4 -5.29 30.40 2.15
C GLU A 4 -3.76 30.55 2.13
N MET A 5 -3.02 29.45 2.24
CA MET A 5 -1.54 29.45 2.14
C MET A 5 -1.06 30.01 0.81
N CYS A 6 -1.66 29.59 -0.31
CA CYS A 6 -1.33 30.11 -1.64
C CYS A 6 -1.54 31.63 -1.74
N ILE A 7 -2.65 32.17 -1.21
CA ILE A 7 -2.93 33.60 -1.20
C ILE A 7 -1.93 34.34 -0.30
N ARG A 8 -1.70 33.84 0.92
CA ARG A 8 -0.79 34.41 1.89
C ARG A 8 0.65 34.54 1.38
N ASP A 9 1.20 33.42 0.92
CA ASP A 9 2.62 33.36 0.53
C ASP A 9 2.88 34.11 -0.79
N SER A 10 1.89 34.14 -1.69
CA SER A 10 1.97 35.05 -2.85
C SER A 10 1.86 36.51 -2.48
N THR A 11 1.08 36.88 -1.45
CA THR A 11 1.03 38.27 -0.95
C THR A 11 2.34 38.68 -0.30
N LEU A 12 2.98 37.79 0.45
CA LEU A 12 4.34 38.00 0.97
C LEU A 12 5.34 38.25 -0.15
N MET A 13 5.31 37.45 -1.21
CA MET A 13 6.18 37.64 -2.37
C MET A 13 5.95 39.01 -3.06
N LEU A 14 4.68 39.40 -3.24
CA LEU A 14 4.35 40.70 -3.84
C LEU A 14 4.87 41.85 -2.99
N LYS A 15 4.85 41.75 -1.66
CA LYS A 15 5.44 42.72 -0.72
C LYS A 15 6.97 42.76 -0.86
N GLU A 16 7.65 41.63 -0.75
CA GLU A 16 9.12 41.54 -0.81
C GLU A 16 9.70 42.08 -2.15
N GLU A 17 8.99 41.86 -3.26
CA GLU A 17 9.37 42.37 -4.57
C GLU A 17 8.90 43.82 -4.84
N ASN A 18 8.33 44.51 -3.84
CA ASN A 18 7.79 45.86 -3.91
C ASN A 18 6.75 46.08 -5.04
N ILE A 19 5.94 45.04 -5.32
CA ILE A 19 4.86 45.09 -6.32
C ILE A 19 3.59 45.71 -5.70
N ILE A 20 3.38 45.55 -4.41
CA ILE A 20 2.31 46.17 -3.64
C ILE A 20 2.90 46.85 -2.41
N ASP A 21 2.20 47.88 -1.92
CA ASP A 21 2.64 48.63 -0.76
C ASP A 21 2.61 47.76 0.51
N ASP A 22 3.58 48.00 1.42
CA ASP A 22 3.74 47.23 2.67
C ASP A 22 2.47 47.25 3.51
N GLU A 23 1.83 48.45 3.70
CA GLU A 23 0.62 48.60 4.47
C GLU A 23 -0.55 47.77 3.91
N ILE A 24 -0.67 47.70 2.58
CA ILE A 24 -1.70 46.90 1.92
C ILE A 24 -1.44 45.42 2.16
N ALA A 25 -0.18 45.01 1.98
CA ALA A 25 0.21 43.61 2.20
C ALA A 25 -0.04 43.15 3.62
N ASP A 26 0.36 43.99 4.62
CA ASP A 26 0.19 43.69 6.06
C ASP A 26 -1.28 43.61 6.45
N ASN A 27 -2.13 44.46 5.88
CA ASN A 27 -3.58 44.37 6.10
C ASN A 27 -4.20 43.10 5.54
N ILE A 28 -3.79 42.66 4.34
CA ILE A 28 -4.22 41.40 3.72
C ILE A 28 -3.77 40.22 4.59
N LEU A 29 -2.48 40.18 4.96
CA LEU A 29 -1.90 39.11 5.77
C LEU A 29 -2.57 39.02 7.15
N GLY A 30 -2.80 40.16 7.79
CA GLY A 30 -3.54 40.24 9.09
C GLY A 30 -4.96 39.67 9.00
N ALA A 31 -5.68 39.98 7.91
CA ALA A 31 -7.02 39.43 7.70
C ALA A 31 -6.99 37.87 7.43
N LEU A 32 -5.97 37.38 6.74
CA LEU A 32 -5.80 35.93 6.55
C LEU A 32 -5.40 35.20 7.83
N ASP A 33 -4.53 35.80 8.65
CA ASP A 33 -4.14 35.25 9.95
C ASP A 33 -5.36 35.17 10.88
N GLN A 34 -6.22 36.23 10.91
CA GLN A 34 -7.47 36.22 11.64
C GLN A 34 -8.43 35.11 11.16
N LEU A 35 -8.57 34.93 9.85
CA LEU A 35 -9.38 33.86 9.26
C LEU A 35 -8.91 32.47 9.73
N LYS A 36 -7.61 32.29 9.81
CA LYS A 36 -7.01 31.04 10.28
C LYS A 36 -7.26 30.80 11.76
N GLU A 37 -7.12 31.85 12.60
CA GLU A 37 -7.43 31.79 14.05
C GLU A 37 -8.90 31.47 14.31
N ASP A 38 -9.81 32.02 13.51
CA ASP A 38 -11.26 31.74 13.57
C ASP A 38 -11.65 30.37 13.01
N GLY A 39 -10.69 29.58 12.54
CA GLY A 39 -10.89 28.21 12.03
C GLY A 39 -11.74 28.18 10.76
N TYR A 40 -11.72 29.26 9.96
CA TYR A 40 -12.46 29.40 8.69
C TYR A 40 -14.00 29.43 8.86
N ASN A 41 -14.51 29.60 10.08
CA ASN A 41 -15.96 29.56 10.38
C ASN A 41 -16.73 30.77 9.80
N GLU A 42 -16.04 31.87 9.51
CA GLU A 42 -16.63 33.08 8.93
C GLU A 42 -16.75 33.04 7.40
N LEU A 43 -16.26 32.01 6.75
CA LEU A 43 -16.40 31.88 5.29
C LEU A 43 -17.87 31.61 4.91
N VAL A 44 -18.39 32.43 4.01
CA VAL A 44 -19.76 32.30 3.49
C VAL A 44 -19.73 31.63 2.13
N PHE A 45 -20.54 30.58 1.99
CA PHE A 45 -20.75 29.83 0.76
C PHE A 45 -22.21 29.97 0.34
N ASP A 46 -22.49 30.96 -0.48
CA ASP A 46 -23.79 31.12 -1.13
C ASP A 46 -23.71 30.86 -2.63
N PRO A 47 -24.84 30.79 -3.37
CA PRO A 47 -24.82 30.50 -4.79
C PRO A 47 -24.05 31.48 -5.69
N SER A 48 -23.64 32.64 -5.18
CA SER A 48 -22.83 33.62 -5.91
C SER A 48 -21.33 33.38 -5.77
N VAL A 49 -20.92 32.54 -4.80
CA VAL A 49 -19.52 32.20 -4.54
C VAL A 49 -19.13 30.97 -5.33
N GLU A 50 -18.25 31.14 -6.31
CA GLU A 50 -17.88 30.08 -7.25
C GLU A 50 -16.99 29.01 -6.58
N ASP A 51 -16.05 29.44 -5.73
CA ASP A 51 -15.07 28.56 -5.09
C ASP A 51 -14.55 29.11 -3.76
N ILE A 52 -13.73 28.31 -3.07
CA ILE A 52 -13.09 28.65 -1.81
C ILE A 52 -12.21 29.91 -1.90
N HIS A 53 -11.52 30.12 -3.02
CA HIS A 53 -10.69 31.29 -3.20
C HIS A 53 -11.54 32.57 -3.19
N MET A 54 -12.68 32.55 -3.89
CA MET A 54 -13.63 33.64 -3.90
C MET A 54 -14.19 33.90 -2.50
N ALA A 55 -14.50 32.85 -1.73
CA ALA A 55 -14.93 32.99 -0.34
C ALA A 55 -13.89 33.69 0.52
N ILE A 56 -12.61 33.33 0.40
CA ILE A 56 -11.50 33.98 1.11
C ILE A 56 -11.32 35.41 0.64
N GLU A 57 -11.34 35.66 -0.66
CA GLU A 57 -11.23 37.01 -1.23
C GLU A 57 -12.35 37.95 -0.75
N ASN A 58 -13.60 37.45 -0.68
CA ASN A 58 -14.74 38.17 -0.12
C ASN A 58 -14.55 38.49 1.36
N TYR A 59 -14.13 37.47 2.14
CA TYR A 59 -13.86 37.68 3.58
C TYR A 59 -12.82 38.79 3.81
N VAL A 60 -11.68 38.73 3.08
CA VAL A 60 -10.64 39.76 3.22
C VAL A 60 -11.17 41.13 2.76
N THR A 61 -11.96 41.17 1.68
CA THR A 61 -12.60 42.40 1.20
C THR A 61 -13.55 43.04 2.23
N ASP A 62 -14.32 42.18 2.90
CA ASP A 62 -15.24 42.67 3.98
C ASP A 62 -14.47 43.24 5.18
N LYS A 63 -13.28 42.73 5.48
CA LYS A 63 -12.44 43.20 6.60
C LYS A 63 -11.66 44.49 6.29
N ILE A 64 -11.06 44.60 5.11
CA ILE A 64 -10.11 45.69 4.77
C ILE A 64 -10.56 46.56 3.59
N GLY A 65 -11.72 46.30 3.00
CA GLY A 65 -12.28 47.05 1.88
C GLY A 65 -11.60 46.76 0.51
N PRO A 66 -11.78 47.64 -0.49
CA PRO A 66 -11.38 47.40 -1.87
C PRO A 66 -9.88 47.13 -2.10
N THR A 67 -9.01 47.52 -1.20
CA THR A 67 -7.58 47.29 -1.22
C THR A 67 -7.25 45.80 -1.14
N ALA A 68 -8.16 44.97 -0.63
CA ALA A 68 -8.06 43.51 -0.69
C ALA A 68 -7.81 42.99 -2.10
N GLY A 69 -8.31 43.65 -3.16
CA GLY A 69 -8.13 43.24 -4.54
C GLY A 69 -6.66 43.10 -4.99
N PHE A 70 -5.72 43.75 -4.28
CA PHE A 70 -4.28 43.58 -4.56
C PHE A 70 -3.77 42.16 -4.31
N MET A 71 -4.43 41.34 -3.47
CA MET A 71 -4.06 39.95 -3.27
C MET A 71 -4.15 39.09 -4.55
N HIS A 72 -4.93 39.52 -5.54
CA HIS A 72 -5.08 38.83 -6.83
C HIS A 72 -4.06 39.27 -7.88
N THR A 73 -3.17 40.25 -7.56
CA THR A 73 -2.14 40.76 -8.48
C THR A 73 -1.24 39.64 -8.95
N ALA A 74 -0.98 39.58 -10.27
CA ALA A 74 -0.08 38.66 -10.92
C ALA A 74 -0.46 37.16 -10.80
N LYS A 75 -1.72 36.86 -10.48
CA LYS A 75 -2.25 35.49 -10.34
C LYS A 75 -3.43 35.25 -11.26
N SER A 76 -3.73 33.96 -11.45
CA SER A 76 -4.96 33.48 -12.06
C SER A 76 -5.57 32.36 -11.20
N ARG A 77 -6.88 32.18 -11.28
CA ARG A 77 -7.52 31.00 -10.70
C ARG A 77 -6.90 29.69 -11.20
N ASN A 78 -6.35 29.68 -12.41
CA ASN A 78 -5.73 28.50 -13.01
C ASN A 78 -4.50 28.02 -12.25
N ASP A 79 -3.53 28.91 -11.96
CA ASP A 79 -2.33 28.53 -11.20
C ASP A 79 -2.61 28.36 -9.73
N GLN A 80 -3.56 29.11 -9.15
CA GLN A 80 -4.00 28.92 -7.75
C GLN A 80 -4.55 27.52 -7.53
N VAL A 81 -5.54 27.09 -8.33
CA VAL A 81 -6.15 25.77 -8.19
C VAL A 81 -5.13 24.65 -8.41
N ALA A 82 -4.23 24.79 -9.39
CA ALA A 82 -3.18 23.81 -9.62
C ALA A 82 -2.23 23.70 -8.42
N THR A 83 -1.91 24.82 -7.77
CA THR A 83 -1.08 24.86 -6.54
C THR A 83 -1.78 24.21 -5.38
N ASP A 84 -3.03 24.55 -5.13
CA ASP A 84 -3.82 24.00 -4.01
C ASP A 84 -3.96 22.50 -4.06
N VAL A 85 -4.28 21.96 -5.25
CA VAL A 85 -4.42 20.51 -5.41
C VAL A 85 -3.08 19.82 -5.07
N ARG A 86 -1.95 20.39 -5.50
CA ARG A 86 -0.63 19.83 -5.20
C ARG A 86 -0.29 19.91 -3.71
N LEU A 87 -0.58 21.04 -3.06
CA LEU A 87 -0.35 21.22 -1.61
C LEU A 87 -1.11 20.18 -0.81
N VAL A 88 -2.42 20.04 -1.05
CA VAL A 88 -3.26 19.07 -0.31
C VAL A 88 -2.88 17.64 -0.66
N LEU A 89 -2.59 17.35 -1.94
CA LEU A 89 -2.26 16.00 -2.37
C LEU A 89 -0.93 15.52 -1.80
N ARG A 90 0.06 16.39 -1.68
CA ARG A 90 1.35 16.11 -1.03
C ARG A 90 1.15 15.63 0.42
N ASP A 91 0.27 16.32 1.19
CA ASP A 91 -0.05 15.94 2.55
C ASP A 91 -0.77 14.58 2.58
N LYS A 92 -1.71 14.34 1.66
CA LYS A 92 -2.45 13.08 1.56
C LYS A 92 -1.58 11.90 1.15
N ILE A 93 -0.59 12.11 0.29
CA ILE A 93 0.41 11.10 -0.02
C ILE A 93 1.21 10.76 1.23
N THR A 94 1.70 11.75 1.96
CA THR A 94 2.45 11.55 3.21
C THR A 94 1.63 10.80 4.26
N GLU A 95 0.37 11.17 4.48
CA GLU A 95 -0.55 10.44 5.38
C GLU A 95 -0.71 8.97 4.95
N THR A 96 -0.83 8.71 3.65
CA THR A 96 -0.97 7.34 3.12
C THR A 96 0.32 6.55 3.32
N GLN A 97 1.47 7.17 3.08
CA GLN A 97 2.79 6.56 3.31
C GLN A 97 2.99 6.18 4.78
N ILE A 98 2.63 7.06 5.71
CA ILE A 98 2.67 6.77 7.16
C ILE A 98 1.82 5.55 7.47
N GLY A 99 0.58 5.50 6.98
CA GLY A 99 -0.29 4.34 7.18
C GLY A 99 0.27 3.04 6.60
N ILE A 100 1.01 3.09 5.49
CA ILE A 100 1.71 1.91 4.95
C ILE A 100 2.86 1.48 5.87
N LEU A 101 3.67 2.42 6.35
CA LEU A 101 4.78 2.13 7.28
C LEU A 101 4.27 1.50 8.58
N GLU A 102 3.21 2.06 9.18
CA GLU A 102 2.56 1.51 10.38
C GLU A 102 2.04 0.08 10.15
N PHE A 103 1.46 -0.17 8.98
CA PHE A 103 1.01 -1.53 8.63
C PHE A 103 2.17 -2.50 8.46
N MET A 104 3.25 -2.08 7.80
CA MET A 104 4.45 -2.89 7.65
C MET A 104 5.09 -3.20 9.01
N GLU A 105 5.19 -2.22 9.91
CA GLU A 105 5.70 -2.39 11.27
C GLU A 105 4.90 -3.44 12.02
N GLY A 106 3.57 -3.31 12.07
CA GLY A 106 2.71 -4.29 12.72
C GLY A 106 2.82 -5.69 12.15
N LEU A 107 2.99 -5.83 10.81
CA LEU A 107 3.22 -7.12 10.17
C LEU A 107 4.59 -7.73 10.54
N VAL A 108 5.63 -6.91 10.64
CA VAL A 108 6.98 -7.34 11.07
C VAL A 108 6.96 -7.82 12.52
N GLU A 109 6.24 -7.13 13.41
CA GLU A 109 6.06 -7.56 14.79
C GLU A 109 5.30 -8.88 14.85
N LYS A 110 4.13 -8.96 14.19
CA LYS A 110 3.32 -10.17 14.14
C LYS A 110 4.07 -11.36 13.51
N ALA A 111 4.90 -11.13 12.51
CA ALA A 111 5.76 -12.15 11.95
C ALA A 111 6.76 -12.70 13.00
N GLY A 112 7.25 -11.85 13.91
CA GLY A 112 8.11 -12.26 15.01
C GLY A 112 7.47 -13.25 15.99
N GLU A 113 6.15 -13.14 16.17
CA GLU A 113 5.40 -14.06 17.03
C GLU A 113 5.26 -15.47 16.41
N HIS A 114 5.41 -15.59 15.07
CA HIS A 114 5.09 -16.80 14.29
C HIS A 114 6.27 -17.33 13.47
N LEU A 115 7.51 -17.11 13.89
CA LEU A 115 8.72 -17.57 13.20
C LEU A 115 8.77 -19.09 13.03
N GLU A 116 8.24 -19.84 14.00
CA GLU A 116 8.22 -21.30 14.00
C GLU A 116 6.81 -21.88 13.78
N THR A 117 5.79 -21.06 13.60
CA THR A 117 4.43 -21.51 13.29
C THR A 117 4.39 -22.01 11.85
N VAL A 118 4.52 -23.33 11.70
CA VAL A 118 4.52 -24.00 10.39
C VAL A 118 3.14 -23.92 9.75
N PHE A 119 3.14 -23.62 8.48
CA PHE A 119 1.95 -23.39 7.69
C PHE A 119 2.12 -24.03 6.29
N ILE A 120 1.03 -24.41 5.65
CA ILE A 120 1.08 -24.93 4.29
C ILE A 120 0.98 -23.79 3.27
N GLY A 121 1.96 -23.67 2.40
CA GLY A 121 1.90 -22.78 1.24
C GLY A 121 1.03 -23.37 0.12
N TYR A 122 0.35 -22.49 -0.63
CA TYR A 122 -0.55 -22.89 -1.71
C TYR A 122 -0.05 -22.42 -3.06
N THR A 123 -0.18 -23.28 -4.08
CA THR A 123 -0.15 -22.90 -5.48
C THR A 123 -1.41 -23.46 -6.16
N HIS A 124 -2.07 -22.68 -7.01
CA HIS A 124 -3.36 -23.08 -7.62
C HIS A 124 -4.44 -23.45 -6.58
N LEU A 125 -4.37 -22.89 -5.38
CA LEU A 125 -5.19 -23.26 -4.20
C LEU A 125 -5.06 -24.74 -3.80
N GLN A 126 -3.98 -25.42 -4.21
CA GLN A 126 -3.61 -26.75 -3.77
C GLN A 126 -2.44 -26.68 -2.78
N HIS A 127 -2.38 -27.65 -1.86
CA HIS A 127 -1.24 -27.78 -0.97
C HIS A 127 0.05 -27.87 -1.77
N ALA A 128 1.03 -27.05 -1.45
CA ALA A 128 2.32 -27.02 -2.14
C ALA A 128 3.44 -27.43 -1.19
N GLN A 129 4.03 -26.51 -0.47
CA GLN A 129 5.18 -26.77 0.39
C GLN A 129 5.01 -26.09 1.75
N PRO A 130 5.58 -26.67 2.83
CA PRO A 130 5.59 -26.03 4.13
C PRO A 130 6.36 -24.71 4.11
N ILE A 131 5.80 -23.71 4.77
CA ILE A 131 6.38 -22.40 5.05
C ILE A 131 6.11 -22.05 6.52
N THR A 132 6.44 -20.85 6.97
CA THR A 132 5.93 -20.30 8.23
C THR A 132 4.92 -19.19 7.98
N ILE A 133 4.06 -18.94 8.96
CA ILE A 133 3.19 -17.74 8.96
C ILE A 133 4.05 -16.48 8.84
N ALA A 134 5.17 -16.41 9.56
CA ALA A 134 6.11 -15.30 9.46
C ALA A 134 6.58 -15.05 8.03
N HIS A 135 6.96 -16.10 7.30
CA HIS A 135 7.39 -15.98 5.91
C HIS A 135 6.29 -15.42 5.01
N HIS A 136 5.05 -15.87 5.21
CA HIS A 136 3.90 -15.38 4.45
C HIS A 136 3.60 -13.89 4.74
N LEU A 137 3.60 -13.50 6.03
CA LEU A 137 3.39 -12.10 6.42
C LEU A 137 4.48 -11.18 5.83
N MET A 138 5.74 -11.64 5.83
CA MET A 138 6.83 -10.89 5.20
C MET A 138 6.68 -10.73 3.69
N ALA A 139 5.97 -11.62 3.00
CA ALA A 139 5.65 -11.43 1.58
C ALA A 139 4.70 -10.23 1.37
N HIS A 140 3.72 -10.03 2.26
CA HIS A 140 2.86 -8.83 2.25
C HIS A 140 3.65 -7.55 2.57
N VAL A 141 4.58 -7.61 3.53
CA VAL A 141 5.49 -6.48 3.83
C VAL A 141 6.27 -6.05 2.59
N GLN A 142 6.80 -7.00 1.80
CA GLN A 142 7.51 -6.68 0.56
C GLN A 142 6.61 -6.06 -0.51
N ALA A 143 5.33 -6.43 -0.58
CA ALA A 143 4.38 -5.81 -1.48
C ALA A 143 4.06 -4.35 -1.06
N LEU A 144 3.78 -4.14 0.23
CA LEU A 144 3.52 -2.82 0.81
C LEU A 144 4.72 -1.88 0.69
N LYS A 145 5.95 -2.40 0.85
CA LYS A 145 7.18 -1.62 0.63
C LYS A 145 7.24 -1.06 -0.79
N ARG A 146 6.92 -1.87 -1.80
CA ARG A 146 6.87 -1.39 -3.20
C ARG A 146 5.75 -0.39 -3.44
N ASP A 147 4.62 -0.48 -2.73
CA ASP A 147 3.54 0.49 -2.82
C ASP A 147 3.96 1.82 -2.17
N TYR A 148 4.68 1.78 -1.05
CA TYR A 148 5.31 2.94 -0.42
C TYR A 148 6.31 3.64 -1.36
N GLU A 149 7.23 2.87 -1.96
CA GLU A 149 8.26 3.39 -2.87
C GLU A 149 7.66 4.07 -4.11
N ARG A 150 6.53 3.57 -4.65
CA ARG A 150 5.80 4.25 -5.74
C ARG A 150 5.32 5.62 -5.32
N LEU A 151 4.67 5.73 -4.17
CA LEU A 151 4.20 7.01 -3.64
C LEU A 151 5.37 7.99 -3.37
N GLU A 152 6.54 7.52 -2.94
CA GLU A 152 7.75 8.34 -2.82
C GLU A 152 8.20 8.92 -4.17
N ASP A 153 8.15 8.11 -5.23
CA ASP A 153 8.49 8.59 -6.57
C ASP A 153 7.45 9.55 -7.13
N THR A 154 6.18 9.32 -6.90
CA THR A 154 5.08 10.21 -7.30
C THR A 154 5.12 11.53 -6.55
N TYR A 155 5.44 11.52 -5.25
CA TYR A 155 5.57 12.72 -4.43
C TYR A 155 6.51 13.76 -5.06
N LYS A 156 7.64 13.35 -5.63
CA LYS A 156 8.61 14.24 -6.30
C LYS A 156 7.98 15.01 -7.47
N ARG A 157 7.01 14.44 -8.17
CA ARG A 157 6.30 15.09 -9.29
C ARG A 157 5.11 15.92 -8.82
N VAL A 158 4.53 15.57 -7.69
CA VAL A 158 3.49 16.38 -7.02
C VAL A 158 4.12 17.63 -6.42
N ASN A 159 5.30 17.52 -5.78
CA ASN A 159 5.94 18.59 -5.04
C ASN A 159 6.66 19.63 -5.92
N LEU A 160 5.99 20.07 -7.00
CA LEU A 160 6.46 21.10 -7.93
C LEU A 160 5.47 22.26 -7.99
N ASN A 161 5.98 23.50 -7.84
CA ASN A 161 5.19 24.71 -7.74
C ASN A 161 4.70 25.23 -9.11
N PRO A 162 3.39 25.29 -9.40
CA PRO A 162 2.85 25.92 -10.60
C PRO A 162 2.59 27.42 -10.43
N LEU A 163 2.58 27.96 -9.18
CA LEU A 163 2.22 29.35 -8.90
C LEU A 163 3.16 30.31 -9.62
N GLY A 164 2.59 31.39 -10.14
CA GLY A 164 3.28 32.38 -11.00
C GLY A 164 3.19 32.03 -12.50
N SER A 165 2.55 30.90 -12.85
CA SER A 165 2.19 30.63 -14.26
C SER A 165 1.04 31.53 -14.73
N ALA A 166 0.29 32.14 -13.82
CA ALA A 166 -0.89 32.96 -14.05
C ALA A 166 -1.92 32.19 -14.92
N ALA A 167 -2.52 32.87 -15.89
CA ALA A 167 -3.48 32.16 -16.77
C ALA A 167 -2.82 31.09 -17.64
N MET A 168 -1.63 31.36 -18.20
CA MET A 168 -0.84 30.42 -19.01
C MET A 168 0.55 30.95 -19.44
N THR A 169 0.80 32.26 -19.32
CA THR A 169 1.99 32.92 -19.91
C THR A 169 2.80 33.70 -18.88
N THR A 170 2.65 33.37 -17.61
CA THR A 170 3.15 34.17 -16.49
C THR A 170 2.54 35.57 -16.47
N THR A 171 3.28 36.59 -16.05
CA THR A 171 2.83 37.96 -15.90
C THR A 171 3.94 38.93 -16.29
N SER A 172 3.59 40.17 -16.57
CA SER A 172 4.58 41.25 -16.82
C SER A 172 5.14 41.86 -15.52
N PHE A 173 4.59 41.50 -14.35
CA PHE A 173 5.17 41.89 -13.07
C PHE A 173 6.43 41.08 -12.78
N PRO A 174 7.45 41.67 -12.15
CA PRO A 174 8.70 40.99 -11.82
C PRO A 174 8.51 40.10 -10.54
N ILE A 175 7.64 39.11 -10.64
CA ILE A 175 7.37 38.17 -9.53
C ILE A 175 8.56 37.23 -9.30
N ASN A 176 8.73 36.84 -8.03
CA ASN A 176 9.75 35.88 -7.64
C ASN A 176 9.14 34.49 -7.38
N ARG A 177 9.17 33.62 -8.40
CA ARG A 177 8.64 32.25 -8.29
C ARG A 177 9.46 31.38 -7.34
N GLN A 178 10.77 31.65 -7.19
CA GLN A 178 11.57 30.90 -6.23
C GLN A 178 11.12 31.19 -4.80
N LEU A 179 10.86 32.45 -4.47
CA LEU A 179 10.39 32.83 -3.13
C LEU A 179 9.06 32.11 -2.79
N THR A 180 8.09 32.10 -3.71
CA THR A 180 6.82 31.36 -3.46
C THR A 180 7.02 29.84 -3.38
N THR A 181 8.01 29.28 -4.09
CA THR A 181 8.39 27.88 -4.02
C THR A 181 8.91 27.54 -2.63
N ASP A 182 9.83 28.35 -2.10
CA ASP A 182 10.45 28.16 -0.78
C ASP A 182 9.41 28.33 0.34
N LEU A 183 8.57 29.37 0.28
CA LEU A 183 7.52 29.64 1.26
C LEU A 183 6.48 28.51 1.34
N LEU A 184 6.06 27.99 0.19
CA LEU A 184 5.08 26.88 0.11
C LEU A 184 5.71 25.50 0.33
N GLY A 185 7.04 25.41 0.47
CA GLY A 185 7.77 24.17 0.71
C GLY A 185 7.75 23.21 -0.47
N PHE A 186 7.74 23.72 -1.70
CA PHE A 186 7.95 22.90 -2.91
C PHE A 186 9.44 22.71 -3.20
N ASP A 187 9.82 21.63 -3.87
CA ASP A 187 11.20 21.35 -4.23
C ASP A 187 11.73 22.26 -5.37
N ALA A 188 10.84 22.60 -6.30
CA ALA A 188 11.14 23.48 -7.44
C ALA A 188 9.84 24.05 -8.03
N TYR A 189 9.94 25.01 -8.94
CA TYR A 189 8.79 25.46 -9.75
C TYR A 189 8.77 24.76 -11.12
N LEU A 190 7.58 24.62 -11.70
CA LEU A 190 7.40 24.11 -13.07
C LEU A 190 7.96 25.13 -14.08
N GLU A 191 8.85 24.68 -14.96
CA GLU A 191 9.61 25.57 -15.88
C GLU A 191 8.73 26.18 -16.97
N ASN A 192 7.71 25.45 -17.44
CA ASN A 192 6.80 25.92 -18.47
C ASN A 192 5.46 26.31 -17.87
N SER A 193 5.04 27.57 -18.05
CA SER A 193 3.81 28.10 -17.47
C SER A 193 2.53 27.51 -18.07
N MET A 194 2.54 27.08 -19.33
CA MET A 194 1.39 26.39 -19.92
C MET A 194 1.21 24.99 -19.30
N ASP A 195 2.32 24.29 -19.09
CA ASP A 195 2.33 23.01 -18.39
C ASP A 195 1.91 23.18 -16.92
N GLY A 196 2.40 24.23 -16.26
CA GLY A 196 2.09 24.55 -14.87
C GLY A 196 0.59 24.64 -14.57
N VAL A 197 -0.21 25.21 -15.48
CA VAL A 197 -1.67 25.35 -15.31
C VAL A 197 -2.46 24.18 -15.89
N SER A 198 -1.86 23.40 -16.79
CA SER A 198 -2.53 22.34 -17.55
C SER A 198 -2.35 20.94 -16.94
N SER A 199 -1.12 20.61 -16.49
CA SER A 199 -0.77 19.26 -16.11
C SER A 199 -1.62 18.74 -14.95
N ARG A 200 -2.14 17.54 -15.13
CA ARG A 200 -2.88 16.74 -14.13
C ARG A 200 -2.45 15.29 -14.16
N ASP A 201 -1.36 14.98 -14.86
CA ASP A 201 -0.73 13.66 -14.94
C ASP A 201 -0.28 13.17 -13.56
N PHE A 202 0.21 14.06 -12.70
CA PHE A 202 0.51 13.76 -11.30
C PHE A 202 -0.72 13.24 -10.52
N ILE A 203 -1.92 13.65 -10.88
CA ILE A 203 -3.18 13.14 -10.28
C ILE A 203 -3.43 11.71 -10.75
N SER A 204 -3.34 11.44 -12.06
CA SER A 204 -3.55 10.10 -12.59
C SER A 204 -2.49 9.12 -12.08
N GLU A 205 -1.24 9.57 -11.92
CA GLU A 205 -0.16 8.78 -11.34
C GLU A 205 -0.44 8.46 -9.88
N THR A 206 -0.80 9.44 -9.06
CA THR A 206 -1.17 9.21 -7.65
C THR A 206 -2.32 8.20 -7.54
N VAL A 207 -3.39 8.36 -8.32
CA VAL A 207 -4.54 7.44 -8.26
C VAL A 207 -4.17 6.04 -8.78
N PHE A 208 -3.21 5.92 -9.72
CA PHE A 208 -2.64 4.63 -10.09
C PHE A 208 -1.93 3.96 -8.91
N ASP A 209 -1.10 4.68 -8.16
CA ASP A 209 -0.40 4.13 -6.99
C ASP A 209 -1.40 3.71 -5.90
N LEU A 210 -2.42 4.53 -5.64
CA LEU A 210 -3.51 4.18 -4.73
C LEU A 210 -4.28 2.93 -5.20
N SER A 211 -4.49 2.78 -6.50
CA SER A 211 -5.11 1.59 -7.10
C SER A 211 -4.24 0.35 -6.94
N ALA A 212 -2.92 0.48 -7.09
CA ALA A 212 -1.97 -0.61 -6.85
C ALA A 212 -1.98 -1.04 -5.38
N LEU A 213 -1.93 -0.09 -4.44
CA LEU A 213 -2.05 -0.35 -3.00
C LEU A 213 -3.38 -1.05 -2.67
N CYS A 214 -4.51 -0.54 -3.17
CA CYS A 214 -5.82 -1.18 -2.97
C CYS A 214 -5.87 -2.60 -3.53
N THR A 215 -5.14 -2.88 -4.61
CA THR A 215 -5.02 -4.24 -5.17
C THR A 215 -4.21 -5.14 -4.22
N THR A 216 -3.14 -4.63 -3.60
CA THR A 216 -2.39 -5.35 -2.56
C THR A 216 -3.30 -5.66 -1.36
N LEU A 217 -4.04 -4.67 -0.85
CA LEU A 217 -4.99 -4.84 0.26
C LEU A 217 -6.11 -5.85 -0.08
N SER A 218 -6.60 -5.84 -1.32
CA SER A 218 -7.63 -6.78 -1.80
C SER A 218 -7.16 -8.23 -1.76
N LYS A 219 -5.88 -8.50 -2.10
CA LYS A 219 -5.28 -9.84 -2.02
C LYS A 219 -5.19 -10.33 -0.58
N ILE A 220 -4.77 -9.46 0.34
CA ILE A 220 -4.76 -9.75 1.78
C ILE A 220 -6.16 -10.13 2.25
N CYS A 221 -7.18 -9.35 1.88
CA CYS A 221 -8.56 -9.61 2.25
C CYS A 221 -9.07 -10.96 1.70
N GLU A 222 -8.71 -11.31 0.46
CA GLU A 222 -9.06 -12.60 -0.13
C GLU A 222 -8.51 -13.77 0.68
N GLU A 223 -7.24 -13.71 1.09
CA GLU A 223 -6.62 -14.74 1.91
C GLU A 223 -7.28 -14.86 3.28
N LEU A 224 -7.60 -13.73 3.94
CA LEU A 224 -8.31 -13.74 5.22
C LEU A 224 -9.71 -14.38 5.10
N ILE A 225 -10.43 -14.10 3.99
CA ILE A 225 -11.73 -14.72 3.71
C ILE A 225 -11.57 -16.24 3.59
N LEU A 226 -10.65 -16.71 2.75
CA LEU A 226 -10.38 -18.13 2.55
C LEU A 226 -9.96 -18.81 3.85
N TRP A 227 -9.02 -18.23 4.57
CA TRP A 227 -8.45 -18.83 5.79
C TRP A 227 -9.43 -18.88 6.96
N SER A 228 -10.43 -17.98 6.99
CA SER A 228 -11.48 -17.97 8.01
C SER A 228 -12.60 -18.99 7.76
N THR A 229 -12.68 -19.60 6.57
CA THR A 229 -13.68 -20.61 6.25
C THR A 229 -13.51 -21.86 7.12
N TYR A 230 -14.58 -22.64 7.28
CA TYR A 230 -14.54 -23.90 7.99
C TYR A 230 -13.57 -24.91 7.32
N GLU A 231 -13.52 -24.93 6.01
CA GLU A 231 -12.68 -25.82 5.20
C GLU A 231 -11.19 -25.57 5.41
N PHE A 232 -10.76 -24.32 5.39
CA PHE A 232 -9.37 -23.96 5.70
C PHE A 232 -9.14 -23.95 7.22
N GLY A 233 -9.91 -23.17 7.93
CA GLY A 233 -9.90 -23.11 9.40
C GLY A 233 -8.60 -22.64 10.02
N ILE A 234 -7.78 -21.89 9.25
CA ILE A 234 -6.41 -21.48 9.60
C ILE A 234 -6.41 -20.32 10.59
N ILE A 235 -7.37 -19.41 10.47
CA ILE A 235 -7.46 -18.20 11.29
C ILE A 235 -8.79 -18.10 12.02
N GLU A 236 -8.79 -17.27 13.06
CA GLU A 236 -10.00 -16.74 13.66
C GLU A 236 -9.99 -15.21 13.53
N MET A 237 -11.03 -14.66 12.90
CA MET A 237 -11.25 -13.23 12.81
C MET A 237 -11.69 -12.68 14.17
N ALA A 238 -11.19 -11.50 14.55
CA ALA A 238 -11.71 -10.82 15.75
C ALA A 238 -13.19 -10.42 15.57
N ASP A 239 -13.93 -10.38 16.67
CA ASP A 239 -15.37 -10.10 16.64
C ASP A 239 -15.68 -8.70 16.09
N GLU A 240 -14.77 -7.75 16.31
CA GLU A 240 -14.87 -6.38 15.84
C GLU A 240 -14.82 -6.24 14.31
N TYR A 241 -14.23 -7.25 13.62
CA TYR A 241 -14.05 -7.27 12.15
C TYR A 241 -14.86 -8.40 11.48
N SER A 242 -15.90 -8.88 12.15
CA SER A 242 -16.77 -9.93 11.64
C SER A 242 -18.20 -9.72 12.13
N SER A 243 -19.18 -10.20 11.36
CA SER A 243 -20.58 -10.16 11.77
C SER A 243 -21.11 -11.55 12.07
N THR A 244 -22.06 -11.62 12.99
CA THR A 244 -22.81 -12.86 13.27
C THR A 244 -24.06 -12.91 12.42
N SER A 245 -24.46 -14.11 11.99
CA SER A 245 -25.73 -14.31 11.31
C SER A 245 -26.91 -14.06 12.25
N SER A 246 -27.94 -13.39 11.76
CA SER A 246 -29.19 -13.19 12.50
C SER A 246 -29.98 -14.48 12.72
N ILE A 247 -29.71 -15.56 11.98
CA ILE A 247 -30.43 -16.85 12.02
C ILE A 247 -29.52 -17.98 12.50
N MET A 248 -28.24 -17.95 12.16
CA MET A 248 -27.27 -19.01 12.48
C MET A 248 -26.27 -18.52 13.52
N PRO A 249 -26.44 -18.76 14.81
CA PRO A 249 -25.65 -18.16 15.90
C PRO A 249 -24.15 -18.58 15.86
N GLN A 250 -23.83 -19.71 15.22
CA GLN A 250 -22.46 -20.20 15.06
C GLN A 250 -21.73 -19.59 13.88
N LYS A 251 -22.44 -18.86 13.01
CA LYS A 251 -21.86 -18.33 11.76
C LYS A 251 -21.23 -16.97 12.00
N LYS A 252 -19.92 -16.88 11.75
CA LYS A 252 -19.11 -15.68 11.81
C LYS A 252 -18.65 -15.32 10.39
N ASN A 253 -19.06 -14.16 9.89
CA ASN A 253 -18.79 -13.75 8.52
C ASN A 253 -17.61 -12.77 8.47
N PRO A 254 -16.67 -12.91 7.52
CA PRO A 254 -15.54 -11.98 7.33
C PRO A 254 -15.98 -10.76 6.48
N ASP A 255 -17.13 -10.15 6.81
CA ASP A 255 -17.76 -9.11 6.00
C ASP A 255 -16.92 -7.83 5.86
N VAL A 256 -16.11 -7.49 6.85
CA VAL A 256 -15.16 -6.36 6.75
C VAL A 256 -14.12 -6.64 5.66
N ALA A 257 -13.58 -7.87 5.59
CA ALA A 257 -12.66 -8.26 4.53
C ALA A 257 -13.33 -8.25 3.15
N GLU A 258 -14.59 -8.70 3.06
CA GLU A 258 -15.38 -8.68 1.82
C GLU A 258 -15.60 -7.24 1.33
N LEU A 259 -15.98 -6.33 2.22
CA LEU A 259 -16.20 -4.93 1.90
C LEU A 259 -14.89 -4.23 1.51
N ALA A 260 -13.79 -4.48 2.21
CA ALA A 260 -12.48 -3.93 1.87
C ALA A 260 -12.01 -4.42 0.49
N ARG A 261 -12.18 -5.71 0.19
CA ARG A 261 -11.91 -6.29 -1.15
C ARG A 261 -12.76 -5.59 -2.23
N ALA A 262 -14.03 -5.32 -1.97
CA ALA A 262 -14.90 -4.62 -2.92
C ALA A 262 -14.51 -3.14 -3.12
N LYS A 263 -14.02 -2.46 -2.08
CA LYS A 263 -13.59 -1.04 -2.14
C LYS A 263 -12.45 -0.80 -3.13
N SER A 264 -11.56 -1.76 -3.36
CA SER A 264 -10.50 -1.64 -4.36
C SER A 264 -11.03 -1.36 -5.76
N THR A 265 -12.21 -1.86 -6.09
CA THR A 265 -12.88 -1.64 -7.39
C THR A 265 -13.25 -0.18 -7.61
N ILE A 266 -13.59 0.54 -6.54
CA ILE A 266 -13.94 1.97 -6.61
C ILE A 266 -12.71 2.76 -7.08
N VAL A 267 -11.55 2.56 -6.44
CA VAL A 267 -10.31 3.29 -6.78
C VAL A 267 -9.88 3.00 -8.23
N ASN A 268 -10.01 1.75 -8.68
CA ASN A 268 -9.76 1.39 -10.08
C ASN A 268 -10.71 2.13 -11.05
N GLY A 269 -11.98 2.26 -10.68
CA GLY A 269 -12.97 3.02 -11.45
C GLY A 269 -12.63 4.51 -11.52
N GLU A 270 -12.18 5.11 -10.43
CA GLU A 270 -11.74 6.51 -10.37
C GLU A 270 -10.53 6.76 -11.30
N LEU A 271 -9.56 5.86 -11.31
CA LEU A 271 -8.41 5.95 -12.23
C LEU A 271 -8.85 5.97 -13.69
N VAL A 272 -9.73 5.05 -14.08
CA VAL A 272 -10.24 4.98 -15.45
C VAL A 272 -11.00 6.26 -15.81
N THR A 273 -11.80 6.79 -14.90
CA THR A 273 -12.55 8.03 -15.10
C THR A 273 -11.61 9.21 -15.31
N ILE A 274 -10.61 9.39 -14.45
CA ILE A 274 -9.61 10.47 -14.55
C ILE A 274 -8.86 10.38 -15.89
N LEU A 275 -8.34 9.22 -16.26
CA LEU A 275 -7.64 9.02 -17.55
C LEU A 275 -8.55 9.32 -18.73
N THR A 276 -9.84 8.99 -18.64
CA THR A 276 -10.82 9.24 -19.69
C THR A 276 -11.14 10.71 -19.84
N ILE A 277 -11.22 11.46 -18.75
CA ILE A 277 -11.38 12.92 -18.78
C ILE A 277 -10.14 13.57 -19.42
N LEU A 278 -8.94 13.19 -18.99
CA LEU A 278 -7.69 13.80 -19.44
C LEU A 278 -7.34 13.57 -20.91
N LYS A 279 -7.77 12.45 -21.52
CA LYS A 279 -7.29 11.95 -22.83
C LYS A 279 -7.38 12.92 -24.02
N ALA A 280 -8.25 13.91 -23.95
CA ALA A 280 -8.52 14.79 -25.11
C ALA A 280 -8.54 16.28 -24.73
N ILE A 281 -8.03 16.65 -23.58
CA ILE A 281 -7.95 18.04 -23.13
C ILE A 281 -6.70 18.68 -23.73
N PRO A 282 -6.85 19.74 -24.55
CA PRO A 282 -5.68 20.49 -25.05
C PRO A 282 -5.02 21.30 -23.91
N TYR A 283 -3.75 21.71 -24.12
CA TYR A 283 -3.17 22.75 -23.25
C TYR A 283 -4.02 24.02 -23.42
N THR A 284 -4.35 24.76 -22.45
CA THR A 284 -3.92 24.94 -21.08
C THR A 284 -5.03 24.53 -20.09
N TYR A 285 -5.89 25.50 -19.64
CA TYR A 285 -7.04 25.22 -18.79
C TYR A 285 -8.30 24.99 -19.60
N ASN A 286 -8.99 23.91 -19.27
CA ASN A 286 -10.36 23.62 -19.70
C ASN A 286 -11.19 23.23 -18.46
N ARG A 287 -12.47 23.54 -18.47
CA ARG A 287 -13.33 23.31 -17.31
C ARG A 287 -13.50 21.83 -16.94
N ASP A 288 -13.24 20.95 -17.89
CA ASP A 288 -13.14 19.49 -17.69
C ASP A 288 -12.22 19.11 -16.53
N LEU A 289 -11.17 19.89 -16.27
CA LEU A 289 -10.23 19.66 -15.17
C LEU A 289 -10.89 19.75 -13.79
N GLN A 290 -12.04 20.41 -13.65
CA GLN A 290 -12.79 20.45 -12.39
C GLN A 290 -13.41 19.08 -12.07
N GLU A 291 -13.84 18.35 -13.10
CA GLU A 291 -14.45 17.03 -12.94
C GLU A 291 -13.48 15.96 -12.42
N ILE A 292 -12.16 16.20 -12.48
CA ILE A 292 -11.14 15.26 -11.97
C ILE A 292 -11.10 15.29 -10.44
N THR A 293 -11.33 16.44 -9.84
CA THR A 293 -11.13 16.68 -8.40
C THR A 293 -11.98 15.79 -7.48
N PRO A 294 -13.29 15.59 -7.73
CA PRO A 294 -14.11 14.68 -6.92
C PRO A 294 -13.58 13.23 -6.97
N HIS A 295 -13.13 12.77 -8.13
CA HIS A 295 -12.59 11.42 -8.33
C HIS A 295 -11.25 11.22 -7.59
N LEU A 296 -10.38 12.24 -7.62
CA LEU A 296 -9.13 12.21 -6.86
C LEU A 296 -9.40 12.05 -5.35
N TRP A 297 -10.24 12.92 -4.79
CA TRP A 297 -10.47 12.91 -3.34
C TRP A 297 -11.25 11.68 -2.87
N ASN A 298 -12.14 11.14 -3.73
CA ASN A 298 -12.79 9.87 -3.43
C ASN A 298 -11.78 8.71 -3.44
N ALA A 299 -10.88 8.65 -4.41
CA ALA A 299 -9.81 7.64 -4.46
C ALA A 299 -8.92 7.69 -3.22
N VAL A 300 -8.46 8.89 -2.83
CA VAL A 300 -7.64 9.10 -1.61
C VAL A 300 -8.39 8.60 -0.37
N LYS A 301 -9.63 9.10 -0.17
CA LYS A 301 -10.43 8.73 1.00
C LYS A 301 -10.67 7.24 1.10
N VAL A 302 -11.13 6.61 0.01
CA VAL A 302 -11.43 5.17 -0.01
C VAL A 302 -10.17 4.36 0.26
N THR A 303 -9.01 4.77 -0.25
CA THR A 303 -7.74 4.08 -0.02
C THR A 303 -7.31 4.18 1.44
N GLN A 304 -7.32 5.39 2.02
CA GLN A 304 -6.92 5.60 3.42
C GLN A 304 -7.84 4.87 4.40
N ASP A 305 -9.15 4.92 4.18
CA ASP A 305 -10.13 4.19 4.99
C ASP A 305 -9.90 2.67 4.89
N THR A 306 -9.64 2.16 3.67
CA THR A 306 -9.39 0.73 3.42
C THR A 306 -8.07 0.27 4.04
N LEU A 307 -7.00 1.05 3.90
CA LEU A 307 -5.70 0.77 4.51
C LEU A 307 -5.84 0.67 6.03
N SER A 308 -6.46 1.67 6.66
CA SER A 308 -6.65 1.71 8.10
C SER A 308 -7.43 0.50 8.65
N ILE A 309 -8.52 0.12 7.99
CA ILE A 309 -9.34 -1.01 8.47
C ILE A 309 -8.66 -2.36 8.23
N VAL A 310 -7.99 -2.55 7.09
CA VAL A 310 -7.28 -3.80 6.77
C VAL A 310 -6.10 -4.01 7.70
N THR A 311 -5.36 -2.94 8.03
CA THR A 311 -4.27 -2.97 9.02
C THR A 311 -4.77 -3.51 10.36
N LYS A 312 -5.78 -2.90 10.93
CA LYS A 312 -6.34 -3.28 12.24
C LYS A 312 -6.91 -4.69 12.21
N MET A 313 -7.62 -5.04 11.14
CA MET A 313 -8.22 -6.36 10.95
C MET A 313 -7.15 -7.46 10.90
N LEU A 314 -6.13 -7.35 10.05
CA LEU A 314 -5.08 -8.36 9.91
C LEU A 314 -4.24 -8.50 11.19
N LEU A 315 -3.91 -7.39 11.85
CA LEU A 315 -3.14 -7.45 13.09
C LEU A 315 -3.90 -8.10 14.25
N SER A 316 -5.24 -8.06 14.23
CA SER A 316 -6.10 -8.72 15.24
C SER A 316 -6.35 -10.20 15.01
N VAL A 317 -6.02 -10.75 13.84
CA VAL A 317 -6.23 -12.15 13.49
C VAL A 317 -5.44 -13.07 14.41
N LYS A 318 -6.10 -14.18 14.84
CA LYS A 318 -5.45 -15.27 15.56
C LYS A 318 -5.22 -16.45 14.63
N PHE A 319 -3.98 -16.92 14.54
CA PHE A 319 -3.64 -18.13 13.80
C PHE A 319 -3.92 -19.37 14.66
N LYS A 320 -4.55 -20.38 14.08
CA LYS A 320 -4.81 -21.67 14.73
C LYS A 320 -3.62 -22.60 14.44
N GLU A 321 -2.58 -22.51 15.27
CA GLU A 321 -1.29 -23.15 15.05
C GLU A 321 -1.39 -24.67 14.86
N ASP A 322 -2.22 -25.35 15.67
CA ASP A 322 -2.46 -26.78 15.52
C ASP A 322 -3.03 -27.13 14.14
N ARG A 323 -3.96 -26.31 13.64
CA ARG A 323 -4.55 -26.50 12.31
C ARG A 323 -3.56 -26.21 11.20
N CYS A 324 -2.73 -25.20 11.36
CA CYS A 324 -1.65 -24.87 10.44
C CYS A 324 -0.68 -26.05 10.30
N LEU A 325 -0.24 -26.62 11.44
CA LEU A 325 0.67 -27.77 11.45
C LEU A 325 0.01 -29.04 10.87
N GLU A 326 -1.27 -29.31 11.22
CA GLU A 326 -2.04 -30.43 10.66
C GLU A 326 -2.04 -30.36 9.12
N LEU A 327 -2.40 -29.22 8.55
CA LEU A 327 -2.45 -29.04 7.10
C LEU A 327 -1.08 -29.17 6.43
N ALA A 328 -0.01 -28.67 7.08
CA ALA A 328 1.35 -28.76 6.58
C ALA A 328 1.89 -30.20 6.56
N GLY A 329 1.37 -31.09 7.45
CA GLY A 329 1.72 -32.48 7.54
C GLY A 329 0.77 -33.42 6.75
N THR A 330 0.00 -32.90 5.81
CA THR A 330 -0.94 -33.69 5.02
C THR A 330 -0.63 -33.63 3.52
N ASN A 331 -1.14 -34.61 2.80
CA ASN A 331 -1.11 -34.67 1.33
C ASN A 331 0.32 -34.73 0.75
N PHE A 332 1.27 -35.27 1.51
CA PHE A 332 2.69 -35.39 1.10
C PHE A 332 3.30 -34.06 0.64
N ALA A 333 2.96 -32.99 1.30
CA ALA A 333 3.46 -31.63 0.99
C ALA A 333 5.01 -31.52 1.09
N THR A 334 5.64 -32.43 1.82
CA THR A 334 7.08 -32.54 2.01
C THR A 334 7.77 -33.52 1.01
N ALA A 335 7.02 -34.13 0.10
CA ALA A 335 7.54 -35.15 -0.82
C ALA A 335 8.71 -34.67 -1.70
N THR A 336 8.75 -33.37 -2.05
CA THR A 336 9.87 -32.80 -2.81
C THR A 336 11.19 -32.91 -2.04
N ASP A 337 11.17 -32.70 -0.72
CA ASP A 337 12.37 -32.79 0.11
C ASP A 337 12.84 -34.23 0.28
N LEU A 338 11.92 -35.23 0.22
CA LEU A 338 12.29 -36.63 0.14
C LEU A 338 13.06 -36.92 -1.17
N ALA A 339 12.65 -36.34 -2.29
CA ALA A 339 13.39 -36.45 -3.54
C ALA A 339 14.77 -35.76 -3.45
N ASP A 340 14.83 -34.58 -2.82
CA ASP A 340 16.06 -33.81 -2.66
C ASP A 340 17.10 -34.55 -1.82
N ILE A 341 16.70 -35.21 -0.71
CA ILE A 341 17.65 -36.02 0.07
C ILE A 341 18.17 -37.24 -0.71
N MET A 342 17.35 -37.87 -1.55
CA MET A 342 17.82 -38.96 -2.43
C MET A 342 18.91 -38.46 -3.38
N VAL A 343 18.75 -37.27 -3.96
CA VAL A 343 19.76 -36.66 -4.81
C VAL A 343 21.04 -36.33 -4.01
N ARG A 344 20.91 -35.71 -2.85
CA ARG A 344 22.05 -35.29 -2.04
C ARG A 344 22.86 -36.45 -1.50
N GLU A 345 22.18 -37.43 -0.92
CA GLU A 345 22.83 -38.54 -0.19
C GLU A 345 23.25 -39.70 -1.10
N LYS A 346 22.51 -39.93 -2.17
CA LYS A 346 22.74 -41.09 -3.05
C LYS A 346 23.22 -40.72 -4.45
N GLN A 347 23.40 -39.43 -4.73
CA GLN A 347 23.93 -38.92 -6.00
C GLN A 347 23.13 -39.43 -7.25
N ILE A 348 21.84 -39.73 -7.06
CA ILE A 348 20.96 -40.14 -8.17
C ILE A 348 20.37 -38.89 -8.84
N PRO A 349 20.09 -38.95 -10.16
CA PRO A 349 19.46 -37.82 -10.84
C PRO A 349 18.09 -37.48 -10.26
N PHE A 350 17.77 -36.19 -10.12
CA PHE A 350 16.48 -35.74 -9.58
C PHE A 350 15.28 -36.38 -10.28
N ARG A 351 15.34 -36.59 -11.59
CA ARG A 351 14.27 -37.26 -12.34
C ARG A 351 14.01 -38.67 -11.85
N THR A 352 15.05 -39.43 -11.45
CA THR A 352 14.95 -40.75 -10.87
C THR A 352 14.33 -40.67 -9.46
N ALA A 353 14.84 -39.76 -8.59
CA ALA A 353 14.30 -39.53 -7.28
C ALA A 353 12.80 -39.15 -7.35
N HIS A 354 12.44 -38.22 -8.23
CA HIS A 354 11.05 -37.82 -8.46
C HIS A 354 10.15 -38.98 -8.89
N LYS A 355 10.65 -39.90 -9.74
CA LYS A 355 9.89 -41.09 -10.16
C LYS A 355 9.63 -42.03 -9.00
N ILE A 356 10.63 -42.28 -8.13
CA ILE A 356 10.50 -43.09 -6.93
C ILE A 356 9.51 -42.46 -5.97
N VAL A 357 9.68 -41.18 -5.64
CA VAL A 357 8.79 -40.46 -4.73
C VAL A 357 7.36 -40.39 -5.26
N GLY A 358 7.17 -40.16 -6.58
CA GLY A 358 5.85 -40.19 -7.20
C GLY A 358 5.13 -41.51 -7.03
N ARG A 359 5.87 -42.65 -7.11
CA ARG A 359 5.33 -43.99 -6.87
C ARG A 359 4.98 -44.16 -5.38
N ILE A 360 5.88 -43.76 -4.47
CA ILE A 360 5.65 -43.79 -3.01
C ILE A 360 4.37 -43.07 -2.66
N VAL A 361 4.21 -41.80 -3.11
CA VAL A 361 3.03 -40.98 -2.83
C VAL A 361 1.74 -41.63 -3.32
N ASN A 362 1.75 -42.16 -4.55
CA ASN A 362 0.58 -42.83 -5.12
C ASN A 362 0.16 -44.06 -4.32
N GLU A 363 1.10 -44.93 -3.94
CA GLU A 363 0.81 -46.14 -3.20
C GLU A 363 0.45 -45.86 -1.75
N ALA A 364 1.15 -44.96 -1.10
CA ALA A 364 0.86 -44.54 0.26
C ALA A 364 -0.56 -43.94 0.35
N THR A 365 -0.90 -43.05 -0.61
CA THR A 365 -2.26 -42.47 -0.67
C THR A 365 -3.33 -43.56 -0.89
N ALA A 366 -3.09 -44.50 -1.80
CA ALA A 366 -4.03 -45.59 -2.06
C ALA A 366 -4.21 -46.53 -0.87
N SER A 367 -3.16 -46.69 -0.04
CA SER A 367 -3.15 -47.57 1.15
C SER A 367 -3.52 -46.83 2.44
N GLY A 368 -3.77 -45.52 2.40
CA GLY A 368 -4.09 -44.69 3.56
C GLY A 368 -2.91 -44.46 4.52
N LEU A 369 -1.68 -44.66 4.05
CA LEU A 369 -0.45 -44.37 4.81
C LEU A 369 -0.22 -42.86 4.86
N LYS A 370 0.37 -42.40 5.97
CA LYS A 370 0.78 -41.01 6.19
C LYS A 370 2.29 -40.87 5.98
N GLU A 371 2.75 -39.63 5.94
CA GLU A 371 4.16 -39.27 5.83
C GLU A 371 5.04 -39.97 6.90
N ALA A 372 4.55 -40.07 8.13
CA ALA A 372 5.23 -40.72 9.25
C ALA A 372 5.37 -42.26 9.08
N ASP A 373 4.59 -42.88 8.22
CA ASP A 373 4.62 -44.33 7.98
C ASP A 373 5.66 -44.72 6.92
N ILE A 374 6.26 -43.74 6.24
CA ILE A 374 7.25 -43.98 5.18
C ILE A 374 8.62 -44.24 5.81
N THR A 375 9.12 -45.46 5.64
CA THR A 375 10.43 -45.91 6.14
C THR A 375 11.45 -46.04 4.99
N SER A 376 12.74 -46.15 5.32
CA SER A 376 13.80 -46.47 4.38
C SER A 376 13.56 -47.81 3.66
N GLU A 377 13.06 -48.82 4.38
CA GLU A 377 12.70 -50.12 3.80
C GLU A 377 11.59 -49.99 2.74
N TYR A 378 10.55 -49.21 3.05
CA TYR A 378 9.45 -48.95 2.11
C TYR A 378 9.96 -48.24 0.84
N ILE A 379 10.88 -47.30 0.98
CA ILE A 379 11.51 -46.59 -0.13
C ILE A 379 12.33 -47.56 -0.99
N ASP A 380 13.11 -48.44 -0.37
CA ASP A 380 13.95 -49.44 -1.04
C ASP A 380 13.15 -50.47 -1.82
N ASP A 381 12.00 -50.88 -1.28
CA ASP A 381 11.09 -51.80 -1.94
C ASP A 381 10.49 -51.18 -3.22
N ILE A 382 10.00 -49.94 -3.11
CA ILE A 382 9.50 -49.17 -4.26
C ILE A 382 10.60 -48.92 -5.31
N ALA A 383 11.83 -48.60 -4.89
CA ALA A 383 12.96 -48.41 -5.81
C ALA A 383 13.25 -49.71 -6.57
N SER A 384 13.26 -50.83 -5.86
CA SER A 384 13.48 -52.16 -6.44
C SER A 384 12.39 -52.58 -7.43
N GLU A 385 11.12 -52.33 -7.12
CA GLU A 385 10.01 -52.56 -8.05
C GLU A 385 10.11 -51.76 -9.35
N LEU A 386 10.67 -50.55 -9.26
CA LEU A 386 10.90 -49.65 -10.41
C LEU A 386 12.18 -50.02 -11.19
N GLY A 387 12.93 -51.04 -10.74
CA GLY A 387 14.17 -51.53 -11.37
C GLY A 387 15.41 -50.69 -11.03
N PHE A 388 15.36 -49.96 -9.93
CA PHE A 388 16.51 -49.23 -9.36
C PHE A 388 17.17 -50.02 -8.24
N GLU A 389 18.41 -49.69 -7.92
CA GLU A 389 19.10 -50.26 -6.77
C GLU A 389 18.49 -49.69 -5.47
N LYS A 390 18.58 -50.47 -4.39
CA LYS A 390 18.21 -50.04 -3.05
C LYS A 390 19.00 -48.78 -2.64
N LEU A 391 18.31 -47.77 -2.11
CA LEU A 391 18.94 -46.51 -1.75
C LEU A 391 19.63 -46.60 -0.38
N GLY A 392 19.08 -47.39 0.55
CA GLY A 392 19.62 -47.53 1.90
C GLY A 392 19.75 -46.18 2.61
N LEU A 393 18.71 -45.36 2.57
CA LEU A 393 18.63 -44.12 3.34
C LEU A 393 18.49 -44.45 4.84
N GLU A 394 18.95 -43.57 5.72
CA GLU A 394 18.69 -43.71 7.15
C GLU A 394 17.27 -43.25 7.46
N ASP A 395 16.54 -44.00 8.32
CA ASP A 395 15.14 -43.65 8.68
C ASP A 395 15.04 -42.26 9.32
N ASP A 396 15.99 -41.89 10.17
CA ASP A 396 16.04 -40.55 10.76
C ASP A 396 16.08 -39.44 9.70
N LEU A 397 16.81 -39.67 8.61
CA LEU A 397 16.92 -38.70 7.51
C LEU A 397 15.61 -38.62 6.72
N VAL A 398 14.96 -39.77 6.47
CA VAL A 398 13.66 -39.87 5.82
C VAL A 398 12.61 -39.13 6.63
N GLN A 399 12.55 -39.38 7.95
CA GLN A 399 11.58 -38.74 8.83
C GLN A 399 11.80 -37.23 8.96
N LYS A 400 13.05 -36.77 8.98
CA LYS A 400 13.37 -35.33 8.95
C LYS A 400 12.91 -34.66 7.66
N ALA A 401 13.10 -35.29 6.50
CA ALA A 401 12.64 -34.73 5.23
C ALA A 401 11.13 -34.66 5.12
N LEU A 402 10.42 -35.60 5.74
CA LEU A 402 8.96 -35.68 5.75
C LEU A 402 8.31 -34.87 6.89
N ASN A 403 9.10 -34.38 7.85
CA ASN A 403 8.60 -33.52 8.91
C ASN A 403 8.48 -32.06 8.44
N PRO A 404 7.30 -31.43 8.49
CA PRO A 404 7.11 -30.08 7.97
C PRO A 404 7.99 -29.01 8.66
N LEU A 405 8.20 -29.13 9.98
CA LEU A 405 9.03 -28.19 10.73
C LEU A 405 10.53 -28.29 10.33
N GLU A 406 11.05 -29.52 10.28
CA GLU A 406 12.45 -29.75 9.85
C GLU A 406 12.66 -29.38 8.38
N ASN A 407 11.64 -29.60 7.55
CA ASN A 407 11.60 -29.18 6.15
C ASN A 407 11.79 -27.67 6.00
N VAL A 408 11.05 -26.88 6.75
CA VAL A 408 11.18 -25.41 6.76
C VAL A 408 12.56 -24.97 7.26
N LYS A 409 13.08 -25.57 8.33
CA LYS A 409 14.39 -25.23 8.91
C LYS A 409 15.55 -25.44 7.95
N MET A 410 15.46 -26.44 7.05
CA MET A 410 16.49 -26.71 6.05
C MET A 410 16.58 -25.66 4.93
N ARG A 411 15.60 -24.78 4.76
CA ARG A 411 15.53 -23.80 3.66
C ARG A 411 16.24 -22.50 4.03
N THR A 412 17.56 -22.56 4.14
CA THR A 412 18.44 -21.50 4.63
C THR A 412 19.01 -20.57 3.54
N VAL A 413 18.52 -20.70 2.31
CA VAL A 413 18.89 -19.78 1.22
C VAL A 413 18.21 -18.43 1.47
N PRO A 414 18.86 -17.29 1.19
CA PRO A 414 18.22 -15.98 1.31
C PRO A 414 16.85 -15.89 0.63
N GLY A 415 15.86 -15.38 1.36
CA GLY A 415 14.47 -15.37 0.90
C GLY A 415 13.69 -16.66 1.18
N GLY A 416 14.31 -17.67 1.79
CA GLY A 416 13.65 -18.91 2.21
C GLY A 416 12.84 -18.75 3.50
N PRO A 417 11.98 -19.75 3.80
CA PRO A 417 11.05 -19.70 4.94
C PRO A 417 11.66 -20.13 6.27
N SER A 418 12.96 -20.48 6.36
CA SER A 418 13.55 -20.85 7.64
C SER A 418 13.48 -19.69 8.64
N PRO A 419 13.27 -19.94 9.93
CA PRO A 419 13.19 -18.89 10.95
C PRO A 419 14.38 -17.91 10.88
N ALA A 420 15.59 -18.42 10.67
CA ALA A 420 16.79 -17.59 10.58
C ALA A 420 16.77 -16.64 9.37
N MET A 421 16.29 -17.09 8.21
CA MET A 421 16.20 -16.23 7.01
C MET A 421 15.08 -15.21 7.12
N VAL A 422 13.95 -15.59 7.73
CA VAL A 422 12.85 -14.67 7.99
C VAL A 422 13.27 -13.60 9.00
N GLU A 423 14.04 -13.95 10.05
CA GLU A 423 14.55 -12.97 11.01
C GLU A 423 15.47 -11.93 10.35
N ILE A 424 16.40 -12.38 9.49
CA ILE A 424 17.23 -11.45 8.69
C ILE A 424 16.37 -10.53 7.84
N ALA A 425 15.34 -11.06 7.19
CA ALA A 425 14.43 -10.25 6.37
C ALA A 425 13.64 -9.23 7.21
N ARG A 426 13.23 -9.62 8.43
CA ARG A 426 12.57 -8.72 9.39
C ARG A 426 13.50 -7.59 9.84
N ASP A 427 14.75 -7.91 10.17
CA ASP A 427 15.71 -6.91 10.62
C ASP A 427 16.04 -5.89 9.52
N ASN A 428 16.18 -6.31 8.28
CA ASN A 428 16.36 -5.41 7.14
C ASN A 428 15.14 -4.47 6.96
N ILE A 429 13.93 -4.95 7.19
CA ILE A 429 12.72 -4.11 7.10
C ILE A 429 12.63 -3.17 8.30
N LYS A 430 13.00 -3.59 9.51
CA LYS A 430 13.05 -2.69 10.69
C LYS A 430 14.02 -1.53 10.47
N GLU A 431 15.20 -1.80 9.89
CA GLU A 431 16.16 -0.75 9.52
C GLU A 431 15.53 0.23 8.54
N PHE A 432 14.92 -0.26 7.47
CA PHE A 432 14.18 0.56 6.51
C PHE A 432 13.07 1.40 7.17
N LEU A 433 12.25 0.80 8.05
CA LEU A 433 11.16 1.49 8.75
C LEU A 433 11.70 2.62 9.64
N ASN A 434 12.77 2.38 10.39
CA ASN A 434 13.40 3.39 11.25
C ASN A 434 13.88 4.60 10.42
N GLU A 435 14.54 4.35 9.28
CA GLU A 435 15.00 5.41 8.39
C GLU A 435 13.83 6.24 7.82
N GLU A 436 12.75 5.57 7.40
CA GLU A 436 11.61 6.25 6.79
C GLU A 436 10.75 7.01 7.81
N PHE A 437 10.57 6.49 9.03
CA PHE A 437 9.91 7.21 10.12
C PHE A 437 10.70 8.45 10.51
N GLU A 438 12.02 8.35 10.63
CA GLU A 438 12.89 9.51 10.93
C GLU A 438 12.76 10.59 9.84
N LYS A 439 12.76 10.23 8.55
CA LYS A 439 12.54 11.16 7.43
C LYS A 439 11.18 11.85 7.48
N LYS A 440 10.15 11.18 8.00
CA LYS A 440 8.80 11.75 8.18
C LYS A 440 8.64 12.52 9.49
N GLY A 441 9.64 12.50 10.38
CA GLY A 441 9.62 13.20 11.68
C GLY A 441 8.76 12.53 12.74
N ILE A 442 8.64 11.22 12.70
CA ILE A 442 7.83 10.38 13.59
C ILE A 442 8.73 9.45 14.40
#